data_fd58e6d81f95b4c36ec288a55f9ab192
#
_entry.id   fd58e6d81f95b4c36ec288a55f9ab192
#
_cell.length_a   1.000
_cell.length_b   1.000
_cell.length_c   1.000
_cell.angle_alpha   90.00
_cell.angle_beta   90.00
_cell.angle_gamma   90.00
#
_symmetry.space_group_name_H-M   'P 1'
#
loop_
_entity.id
_entity.type
_entity.pdbx_description
1 polymer ?
#
loop_
_entity_poly.entity_id
_entity_poly.type
_entity_poly.pdbx_seq_one_letter_code
_entity_poly.pdbx_strand_id
1 'polypeptide(L)'
;MPEQFDLLIRNGWVVDGTGAPRFRADVGVNGERIVKVGDLAQASGKTEIDAGNKVIAPGFIDAHTHDDRLMLSGGDMAPKVSQGITTIVGGNCEILSLIHI
;
A
#
# COMPACT_ATOMS: atom_id res chain seq x y z
N MET A 1 5.91 24.29 14.67
CA MET A 1 6.05 24.30 13.19
C MET A 1 5.19 23.21 12.58
N PRO A 2 4.47 23.49 11.52
CA PRO A 2 3.72 22.43 10.83
C PRO A 2 4.67 21.40 10.24
N GLU A 3 4.30 20.15 10.38
CA GLU A 3 5.04 19.06 9.77
C GLU A 3 4.85 19.04 8.26
N GLN A 4 5.86 18.59 7.56
CA GLN A 4 5.81 18.46 6.12
C GLN A 4 6.16 17.02 5.71
N PHE A 5 5.34 16.45 4.81
CA PHE A 5 5.49 15.09 4.34
C PHE A 5 5.68 15.07 2.83
N ASP A 6 6.26 14.00 2.33
CA ASP A 6 6.33 13.77 0.88
C ASP A 6 4.94 13.48 0.33
N LEU A 7 4.16 12.70 1.04
CA LEU A 7 2.78 12.37 0.71
C LEU A 7 1.92 12.49 1.96
N LEU A 8 0.80 13.19 1.83
CA LEU A 8 -0.17 13.32 2.90
C LEU A 8 -1.54 12.90 2.38
N ILE A 9 -2.12 11.89 3.01
CA ILE A 9 -3.45 11.39 2.67
C ILE A 9 -4.40 11.87 3.76
N ARG A 10 -5.41 12.62 3.37
CA ARG A 10 -6.35 13.29 4.29
C ARG A 10 -7.73 12.67 4.25
N ASN A 11 -8.44 12.78 5.34
CA ASN A 11 -9.87 12.55 5.44
C ASN A 11 -10.27 11.11 5.08
N GLY A 12 -9.50 10.15 5.57
CA GLY A 12 -9.79 8.74 5.33
C GLY A 12 -10.27 7.99 6.56
N TRP A 13 -10.80 6.82 6.31
CA TRP A 13 -11.06 5.81 7.32
C TRP A 13 -9.91 4.82 7.30
N VAL A 14 -9.09 4.83 8.34
CA VAL A 14 -7.89 3.99 8.39
C VAL A 14 -8.25 2.60 8.90
N VAL A 15 -7.82 1.60 8.13
CA VAL A 15 -7.83 0.19 8.53
C VAL A 15 -6.37 -0.24 8.55
N ASP A 16 -5.81 -0.46 9.73
CA ASP A 16 -4.36 -0.61 9.90
C ASP A 16 -3.87 -2.06 9.90
N GLY A 17 -4.77 -3.01 9.70
CA GLY A 17 -4.40 -4.43 9.66
C GLY A 17 -4.27 -5.09 11.02
N THR A 18 -4.55 -4.39 12.12
CA THR A 18 -4.45 -4.93 13.48
C THR A 18 -5.68 -5.71 13.93
N GLY A 19 -6.76 -5.64 13.15
CA GLY A 19 -8.07 -6.18 13.56
C GLY A 19 -8.89 -5.20 14.38
N ALA A 20 -8.36 -4.04 14.71
CA ALA A 20 -9.10 -2.99 15.39
C ALA A 20 -10.14 -2.35 14.47
N PRO A 21 -11.22 -1.74 15.01
CA PRO A 21 -12.17 -1.00 14.19
C PRO A 21 -11.52 0.14 13.42
N ARG A 22 -12.06 0.46 12.25
CA ARG A 22 -11.59 1.62 11.48
C ARG A 22 -11.70 2.90 12.28
N PHE A 23 -10.84 3.84 11.97
CA PHE A 23 -10.86 5.15 12.62
C PHE A 23 -10.53 6.26 11.62
N ARG A 24 -11.01 7.46 11.91
CA ARG A 24 -10.74 8.64 11.07
C ARG A 24 -9.33 9.14 11.34
N ALA A 25 -8.54 9.28 10.29
CA ALA A 25 -7.20 9.84 10.42
C ALA A 25 -6.64 10.26 9.08
N ASP A 26 -5.57 11.04 9.15
CA ASP A 26 -4.72 11.36 8.02
C ASP A 26 -3.45 10.50 8.12
N VAL A 27 -2.79 10.28 6.99
CA VAL A 27 -1.57 9.48 6.93
C VAL A 27 -0.46 10.29 6.28
N GLY A 28 0.64 10.43 6.99
CA GLY A 28 1.83 11.12 6.49
C GLY A 28 2.93 10.13 6.14
N VAL A 29 3.46 10.26 4.92
CA VAL A 29 4.48 9.35 4.38
C VAL A 29 5.70 10.15 3.97
N ASN A 30 6.87 9.68 4.37
CA ASN A 30 8.16 10.21 3.93
C ASN A 30 8.99 9.09 3.34
N GLY A 31 9.38 9.24 2.06
CA GLY A 31 10.09 8.20 1.35
C GLY A 31 9.27 6.93 1.27
N GLU A 32 9.79 5.86 1.81
CA GLU A 32 9.15 4.54 1.81
C GLU A 32 8.46 4.20 3.12
N ARG A 33 8.33 5.17 4.04
CA ARG A 33 7.80 4.91 5.38
C ARG A 33 6.58 5.74 5.69
N ILE A 34 5.61 5.09 6.31
CA ILE A 34 4.52 5.79 6.99
C ILE A 34 5.08 6.32 8.31
N VAL A 35 5.14 7.64 8.45
CA VAL A 35 5.77 8.25 9.62
C VAL A 35 4.76 8.66 10.68
N LYS A 36 3.52 8.94 10.27
CA LYS A 36 2.51 9.40 11.22
C LYS A 36 1.11 9.08 10.74
N VAL A 37 0.28 8.63 11.65
CA VAL A 37 -1.16 8.40 11.43
C VAL A 37 -1.89 9.10 12.56
N GLY A 38 -2.77 10.02 12.22
CA GLY A 38 -3.50 10.79 13.22
C GLY A 38 -4.12 12.04 12.63
N ASP A 39 -4.35 13.04 13.48
CA ASP A 39 -4.83 14.33 13.04
C ASP A 39 -3.65 15.16 12.54
N LEU A 40 -3.57 15.33 11.24
CA LEU A 40 -2.54 16.08 10.56
C LEU A 40 -3.09 17.33 9.88
N ALA A 41 -4.13 17.92 10.45
CA ALA A 41 -4.80 19.08 9.87
C ALA A 41 -3.85 20.26 9.63
N GLN A 42 -2.84 20.42 10.49
CA GLN A 42 -1.85 21.50 10.39
C GLN A 42 -0.63 21.14 9.54
N ALA A 43 -0.54 19.89 9.10
CA ALA A 43 0.58 19.44 8.28
C ALA A 43 0.35 19.76 6.81
N SER A 44 1.41 19.65 6.02
CA SER A 44 1.35 19.78 4.57
C SER A 44 2.13 18.65 3.90
N GLY A 45 1.82 18.36 2.66
CA GLY A 45 2.53 17.37 1.88
C GLY A 45 2.92 17.92 0.51
N LYS A 46 4.03 17.45 -0.03
CA LYS A 46 4.40 17.78 -1.41
C LYS A 46 3.34 17.28 -2.37
N THR A 47 2.79 16.10 -2.09
CA THR A 47 1.62 15.56 -2.75
C THR A 47 0.57 15.33 -1.67
N GLU A 48 -0.64 15.83 -1.90
CA GLU A 48 -1.75 15.62 -0.97
C GLU A 48 -2.88 14.93 -1.69
N ILE A 49 -3.43 13.89 -1.05
CA ILE A 49 -4.57 13.13 -1.57
C ILE A 49 -5.70 13.29 -0.56
N ASP A 50 -6.85 13.74 -1.04
CA ASP A 50 -8.07 13.73 -0.25
C ASP A 50 -8.76 12.38 -0.44
N ALA A 51 -8.79 11.57 0.59
CA ALA A 51 -9.42 10.26 0.53
C ALA A 51 -10.95 10.34 0.42
N GLY A 52 -11.53 11.49 0.75
CA GLY A 52 -12.97 11.72 0.56
C GLY A 52 -13.83 10.71 1.30
N ASN A 53 -13.47 10.36 2.53
CA ASN A 53 -14.12 9.35 3.36
C ASN A 53 -13.97 7.90 2.86
N LYS A 54 -13.06 7.66 1.92
CA LYS A 54 -12.70 6.30 1.50
C LYS A 54 -11.81 5.63 2.55
N VAL A 55 -11.62 4.34 2.40
CA VAL A 55 -10.76 3.57 3.30
C VAL A 55 -9.30 3.72 2.88
N ILE A 56 -8.46 3.99 3.86
CA ILE A 56 -7.00 3.96 3.70
C ILE A 56 -6.52 2.67 4.38
N ALA A 57 -5.94 1.78 3.61
CA ALA A 57 -5.49 0.48 4.10
C ALA A 57 -4.12 0.13 3.51
N PRO A 58 -3.37 -0.78 4.15
CA PRO A 58 -2.17 -1.32 3.54
C PRO A 58 -2.50 -2.00 2.21
N GLY A 59 -1.53 -2.04 1.31
CA GLY A 59 -1.67 -2.79 0.07
C GLY A 59 -1.97 -4.26 0.34
N PHE A 60 -2.77 -4.87 -0.51
CA PHE A 60 -3.18 -6.26 -0.33
C PHE A 60 -2.03 -7.21 -0.66
N ILE A 61 -2.03 -8.35 0.03
CA ILE A 61 -1.07 -9.43 -0.19
C ILE A 61 -1.80 -10.58 -0.89
N ASP A 62 -1.34 -10.94 -2.07
CA ASP A 62 -1.84 -12.11 -2.79
C ASP A 62 -0.98 -13.31 -2.40
N ALA A 63 -1.53 -14.17 -1.56
CA ALA A 63 -0.81 -15.31 -1.00
C ALA A 63 -0.78 -16.54 -1.91
N HIS A 64 -1.57 -16.55 -2.98
CA HIS A 64 -1.60 -17.66 -3.93
C HIS A 64 -1.86 -17.12 -5.34
N THR A 65 -0.81 -17.11 -6.15
CA THR A 65 -0.87 -16.51 -7.48
C THR A 65 -0.09 -17.35 -8.49
N HIS A 66 -0.47 -17.23 -9.76
CA HIS A 66 0.24 -17.81 -10.89
C HIS A 66 1.06 -16.75 -11.64
N ASP A 67 1.30 -15.60 -11.04
CA ASP A 67 1.98 -14.46 -11.67
C ASP A 67 3.51 -14.55 -11.62
N ASP A 68 4.06 -15.71 -11.29
CA ASP A 68 5.51 -15.90 -11.21
C ASP A 68 6.20 -15.51 -12.53
N ARG A 69 5.59 -15.82 -13.67
CA ARG A 69 6.12 -15.41 -14.98
C ARG A 69 6.11 -13.92 -15.15
N LEU A 70 5.03 -13.26 -14.75
CA LEU A 70 4.90 -11.81 -14.86
C LEU A 70 5.96 -11.13 -14.03
N MET A 71 6.19 -11.62 -12.82
CA MET A 71 7.22 -11.10 -11.91
C MET A 71 8.62 -11.25 -12.50
N LEU A 72 8.91 -12.42 -13.07
CA LEU A 72 10.21 -12.72 -13.66
C LEU A 72 10.45 -11.98 -14.97
N SER A 73 9.41 -11.57 -15.68
CA SER A 73 9.54 -10.82 -16.92
C SER A 73 9.95 -9.36 -16.70
N GLY A 74 9.96 -8.89 -15.45
CA GLY A 74 10.39 -7.53 -15.13
C GLY A 74 9.36 -6.46 -15.41
N GLY A 75 8.09 -6.81 -15.60
CA GLY A 75 7.02 -5.86 -15.80
C GLY A 75 6.66 -5.10 -14.53
N ASP A 76 5.79 -4.11 -14.67
CA ASP A 76 5.34 -3.25 -13.57
C ASP A 76 4.24 -3.88 -12.70
N MET A 77 3.82 -5.08 -13.00
CA MET A 77 2.78 -5.80 -12.28
C MET A 77 1.43 -5.07 -12.29
N ALA A 78 1.15 -4.30 -13.34
CA ALA A 78 -0.06 -3.50 -13.43
C ALA A 78 -1.37 -4.27 -13.15
N PRO A 79 -1.55 -5.53 -13.60
CA PRO A 79 -2.77 -6.27 -13.27
C PRO A 79 -2.98 -6.46 -11.76
N LYS A 80 -1.92 -6.54 -10.98
CA LYS A 80 -1.98 -6.65 -9.52
C LYS A 80 -2.12 -5.29 -8.86
N VAL A 81 -1.25 -4.35 -9.23
CA VAL A 81 -1.21 -3.02 -8.60
C VAL A 81 -2.51 -2.28 -8.83
N SER A 82 -3.11 -2.37 -10.01
CA SER A 82 -4.36 -1.70 -10.32
C SER A 82 -5.53 -2.16 -9.44
N GLN A 83 -5.41 -3.30 -8.78
CA GLN A 83 -6.40 -3.85 -7.86
C GLN A 83 -6.02 -3.64 -6.38
N GLY A 84 -4.95 -2.88 -6.11
CA GLY A 84 -4.49 -2.62 -4.75
C GLY A 84 -3.59 -3.70 -4.17
N ILE A 85 -3.15 -4.65 -4.98
CA ILE A 85 -2.23 -5.72 -4.53
C ILE A 85 -0.80 -5.22 -4.70
N THR A 86 -0.08 -5.11 -3.59
CA THR A 86 1.28 -4.58 -3.56
C THR A 86 2.33 -5.63 -3.21
N THR A 87 1.90 -6.81 -2.80
CA THR A 87 2.78 -7.92 -2.42
C THR A 87 2.20 -9.22 -2.92
N ILE A 88 3.02 -10.07 -3.51
CA ILE A 88 2.62 -11.41 -3.89
C ILE A 88 3.56 -12.43 -3.23
N VAL A 89 3.02 -13.62 -2.98
CA VAL A 89 3.82 -14.75 -2.51
C VAL A 89 3.99 -15.70 -3.69
N GLY A 90 5.19 -15.71 -4.25
CA GLY A 90 5.52 -16.56 -5.38
C GLY A 90 5.99 -17.94 -4.92
N GLY A 91 6.13 -18.85 -5.88
CA GLY A 91 6.65 -20.19 -5.61
C GLY A 91 5.62 -21.19 -5.12
N ASN A 92 4.36 -20.79 -4.97
CA ASN A 92 3.29 -21.70 -4.59
C ASN A 92 2.84 -22.60 -5.77
N CYS A 93 3.26 -22.27 -6.97
CA CYS A 93 2.98 -23.02 -8.19
C CYS A 93 4.26 -23.62 -8.74
N GLU A 94 4.08 -24.61 -9.61
CA GLU A 94 5.19 -25.40 -10.16
C GLU A 94 6.18 -24.59 -11.00
N ILE A 95 5.79 -23.42 -11.47
CA ILE A 95 6.62 -22.61 -12.37
C ILE A 95 7.98 -22.27 -11.75
N LEU A 96 8.01 -21.86 -10.50
CA LEU A 96 9.27 -21.53 -9.84
C LEU A 96 10.11 -22.77 -9.55
N SER A 97 9.49 -23.89 -9.26
CA SER A 97 10.24 -25.13 -9.06
C SER A 97 10.93 -25.61 -10.35
N LEU A 98 10.37 -25.28 -11.50
CA LEU A 98 11.02 -25.54 -12.78
C LEU A 98 12.25 -24.65 -13.02
N ILE A 99 12.26 -23.47 -12.46
CA ILE A 99 13.36 -22.53 -12.59
C ILE A 99 14.53 -22.87 -11.67
N HIS A 100 14.25 -23.58 -10.61
CA HIS A 100 15.27 -24.03 -9.67
C HIS A 100 16.22 -25.08 -10.23
N ILE A 101 15.92 -25.58 -11.35
CA ILE A 101 16.76 -26.58 -12.02
C ILE A 101 17.86 -25.87 -12.79
#